data_64e8b5fa5f7c8e16376cc8c1833d6fde
#
_entry.id   64e8b5fa5f7c8e16376cc8c1833d6fde
#
_cell.length_a   1.000
_cell.length_b   1.000
_cell.length_c   1.000
_cell.angle_alpha   90.00
_cell.angle_beta   90.00
_cell.angle_gamma   90.00
#
_symmetry.space_group_name_H-M   'P 1'
#
loop_
_entity.id
_entity.type
_entity.pdbx_description
1 polymer ?
#
loop_
_entity_poly.entity_id
_entity_poly.type
_entity_poly.pdbx_seq_one_letter_code
_entity_poly.pdbx_strand_id
1 'polypeptide(L)'
;MNSVISLTRRQALMTGAIALGATAFADAAPADSNETPWIDAHSHIWPPETDKFPLVNGQTKQDLNPPSFTDDELMAIARPEGVGRVVLIQHSGYHLFDNSYLIDAVRRHPKLFRIVGMVDDQKPSPGKAMKGLLPLGVTGFRITPFVRKEKLAEWLDEPGMIEMWKTGAETRQAMCCLINPSDLPGVDRMCERHPDTPVVIDHFARIGADGQFRDEDLKNLCRVARHKHTSIKISAYYALGEKKPPHLELIPMIKRLYEAFGPQRLMWASDCPYQIQGGNNYKASISLIRDRIDFLTPEDRQWLLRKTAEKVFFFA
;
A
#
# COMPACT_ATOMS: atom_id res chain seq x y z
N MET A 1 56.54 -58.48 -27.67
CA MET A 1 56.38 -59.68 -26.83
C MET A 1 55.03 -59.48 -26.17
N ASN A 2 54.01 -60.02 -26.79
CA ASN A 2 53.22 -61.20 -26.39
C ASN A 2 52.79 -61.15 -24.92
N SER A 3 51.53 -61.13 -24.55
CA SER A 3 50.59 -62.21 -24.80
C SER A 3 49.18 -61.79 -24.53
N VAL A 4 48.29 -62.18 -25.39
CA VAL A 4 46.85 -62.28 -25.33
C VAL A 4 46.47 -63.42 -24.38
N ILE A 5 45.42 -63.24 -23.53
CA ILE A 5 44.53 -64.33 -23.21
C ILE A 5 43.08 -63.73 -23.01
N SER A 6 42.19 -64.42 -23.70
CA SER A 6 40.75 -64.28 -23.93
C SER A 6 39.92 -65.08 -22.90
N LEU A 7 38.59 -64.77 -22.91
CA LEU A 7 37.42 -65.60 -22.52
C LEU A 7 37.01 -65.48 -21.02
N THR A 8 35.71 -65.40 -20.66
CA THR A 8 34.42 -65.82 -21.26
C THR A 8 33.25 -65.14 -20.52
N ARG A 9 32.16 -65.05 -21.28
CA ARG A 9 30.79 -64.66 -20.87
C ARG A 9 30.25 -65.48 -19.68
N ARG A 10 29.60 -64.84 -18.75
CA ARG A 10 28.29 -65.29 -18.24
C ARG A 10 27.45 -64.13 -17.80
N GLN A 11 26.23 -64.06 -18.33
CA GLN A 11 25.16 -63.12 -18.06
C GLN A 11 24.66 -63.32 -16.63
N ALA A 12 24.43 -62.20 -15.95
CA ALA A 12 23.38 -62.13 -14.93
C ALA A 12 22.69 -60.78 -15.10
N LEU A 13 21.49 -60.85 -15.63
CA LEU A 13 20.47 -59.79 -15.62
C LEU A 13 20.16 -59.46 -14.15
N MET A 14 20.45 -58.29 -13.71
CA MET A 14 19.77 -57.70 -12.56
C MET A 14 19.15 -56.37 -13.03
N THR A 15 17.83 -56.41 -13.20
CA THR A 15 16.92 -55.29 -13.40
C THR A 15 16.94 -54.46 -12.15
N GLY A 16 17.72 -53.40 -12.13
CA GLY A 16 17.63 -52.33 -11.13
C GLY A 16 16.64 -51.28 -11.60
N ALA A 17 15.42 -51.30 -11.11
CA ALA A 17 14.46 -50.22 -11.29
C ALA A 17 14.96 -48.95 -10.57
N ILE A 18 15.38 -47.99 -11.37
CA ILE A 18 15.61 -46.62 -10.84
C ILE A 18 14.21 -46.00 -10.64
N ALA A 19 13.75 -45.98 -9.42
CA ALA A 19 12.60 -45.18 -9.01
C ALA A 19 13.00 -43.71 -9.12
N LEU A 20 12.57 -43.02 -10.17
CA LEU A 20 12.52 -41.57 -10.21
C LEU A 20 11.50 -41.13 -9.13
N GLY A 21 12.02 -40.66 -8.02
CA GLY A 21 11.22 -39.94 -7.02
C GLY A 21 10.73 -38.65 -7.63
N ALA A 22 9.50 -38.64 -8.13
CA ALA A 22 8.75 -37.43 -8.39
C ALA A 22 8.52 -36.77 -7.02
N THR A 23 9.32 -35.75 -6.72
CA THR A 23 8.95 -34.80 -5.66
C THR A 23 7.72 -34.07 -6.14
N ALA A 24 6.56 -34.56 -5.68
CA ALA A 24 5.32 -33.82 -5.78
C ALA A 24 5.55 -32.50 -5.05
N PHE A 25 5.61 -31.41 -5.79
CA PHE A 25 5.34 -30.09 -5.22
C PHE A 25 3.91 -30.21 -4.68
N ALA A 26 3.79 -30.22 -3.36
CA ALA A 26 2.50 -30.08 -2.73
C ALA A 26 1.93 -28.73 -3.19
N ASP A 27 0.92 -28.78 -4.04
CA ASP A 27 0.05 -27.67 -4.31
C ASP A 27 -0.44 -27.18 -2.94
N ALA A 28 -0.09 -25.94 -2.58
CA ALA A 28 -0.66 -25.31 -1.43
C ALA A 28 -2.17 -25.34 -1.61
N ALA A 29 -2.87 -26.01 -0.69
CA ALA A 29 -4.31 -26.10 -0.70
C ALA A 29 -4.87 -24.67 -0.87
N PRO A 30 -5.90 -24.48 -1.72
CA PRO A 30 -6.57 -23.19 -1.84
C PRO A 30 -7.05 -22.80 -0.43
N ALA A 31 -6.71 -21.58 -0.02
CA ALA A 31 -7.24 -20.99 1.19
C ALA A 31 -8.75 -21.19 1.22
N ASP A 32 -9.27 -21.58 2.37
CA ASP A 32 -10.67 -21.91 2.60
C ASP A 32 -11.57 -20.88 1.93
N SER A 33 -12.41 -21.30 0.97
CA SER A 33 -13.20 -20.43 0.07
C SER A 33 -14.27 -19.58 0.78
N ASN A 34 -14.28 -19.59 2.12
CA ASN A 34 -15.20 -18.83 2.98
C ASN A 34 -14.58 -17.62 3.70
N GLU A 35 -13.27 -17.42 3.65
CA GLU A 35 -12.69 -16.23 4.27
C GLU A 35 -12.77 -15.02 3.33
N THR A 36 -13.34 -13.92 3.84
CA THR A 36 -13.35 -12.65 3.11
C THR A 36 -11.91 -12.15 2.98
N PRO A 37 -11.43 -11.89 1.74
CA PRO A 37 -10.02 -11.58 1.50
C PRO A 37 -9.57 -10.29 2.17
N TRP A 38 -8.26 -10.19 2.47
CA TRP A 38 -7.63 -8.99 2.99
C TRP A 38 -7.66 -7.84 1.99
N ILE A 39 -7.42 -6.64 2.46
CA ILE A 39 -7.32 -5.42 1.67
C ILE A 39 -5.94 -4.80 1.86
N ASP A 40 -5.21 -4.61 0.75
CA ASP A 40 -4.05 -3.76 0.71
C ASP A 40 -4.49 -2.30 0.56
N ALA A 41 -4.29 -1.50 1.61
CA ALA A 41 -4.80 -0.13 1.64
C ALA A 41 -3.91 0.87 0.88
N HIS A 42 -2.81 0.42 0.22
CA HIS A 42 -1.91 1.30 -0.52
C HIS A 42 -0.99 0.52 -1.46
N SER A 43 -1.23 0.61 -2.74
CA SER A 43 -0.30 0.19 -3.79
C SER A 43 -0.37 1.11 -4.99
N HIS A 44 0.74 1.25 -5.69
CA HIS A 44 0.81 1.98 -6.95
C HIS A 44 0.76 1.00 -8.12
N ILE A 45 0.24 1.46 -9.24
CA ILE A 45 0.34 0.77 -10.53
C ILE A 45 0.64 1.77 -11.63
N TRP A 46 1.35 1.32 -12.66
CA TRP A 46 1.57 2.05 -13.90
C TRP A 46 1.79 1.10 -15.08
N PRO A 47 1.29 1.48 -16.27
CA PRO A 47 1.40 0.64 -17.45
C PRO A 47 2.71 0.85 -18.19
N PRO A 48 3.13 -0.11 -19.02
CA PRO A 48 4.19 0.11 -19.99
C PRO A 48 3.76 0.93 -21.22
N GLU A 49 2.44 1.13 -21.42
CA GLU A 49 1.85 1.83 -22.56
C GLU A 49 1.77 3.34 -22.30
N THR A 50 2.90 4.04 -22.38
CA THR A 50 2.99 5.48 -22.10
C THR A 50 2.32 6.36 -23.15
N ASP A 51 2.05 5.85 -24.35
CA ASP A 51 1.30 6.57 -25.39
C ASP A 51 -0.18 6.74 -25.02
N LYS A 52 -0.76 5.71 -24.39
CA LYS A 52 -2.17 5.73 -23.92
C LYS A 52 -2.31 6.48 -22.61
N PHE A 53 -1.32 6.36 -21.74
CA PHE A 53 -1.29 6.96 -20.41
C PHE A 53 0.02 7.77 -20.26
N PRO A 54 0.04 9.02 -20.74
CA PRO A 54 1.27 9.79 -20.83
C PRO A 54 1.87 10.11 -19.46
N LEU A 55 3.19 10.11 -19.42
CA LEU A 55 3.96 10.52 -18.26
C LEU A 55 4.09 12.04 -18.21
N VAL A 56 4.20 12.59 -17.00
CA VAL A 56 4.38 14.05 -16.81
C VAL A 56 5.85 14.46 -16.85
N ASN A 57 6.10 15.77 -16.91
CA ASN A 57 7.42 16.39 -16.81
C ASN A 57 8.44 15.91 -17.87
N GLY A 58 7.97 15.54 -19.06
CA GLY A 58 8.82 15.07 -20.16
C GLY A 58 9.46 13.70 -19.92
N GLN A 59 8.98 12.96 -18.95
CA GLN A 59 9.41 11.58 -18.69
C GLN A 59 9.01 10.65 -19.83
N THR A 60 9.78 9.59 -19.97
CA THR A 60 9.64 8.55 -20.99
C THR A 60 9.52 7.19 -20.33
N LYS A 61 9.24 6.16 -21.11
CA LYS A 61 9.17 4.77 -20.64
C LYS A 61 10.44 4.32 -19.90
N GLN A 62 11.59 4.87 -20.23
CA GLN A 62 12.88 4.56 -19.59
C GLN A 62 12.98 5.09 -18.15
N ASP A 63 12.14 6.05 -17.78
CA ASP A 63 12.11 6.62 -16.43
C ASP A 63 11.24 5.79 -15.47
N LEU A 64 10.50 4.79 -15.97
CA LEU A 64 9.69 3.90 -15.14
C LEU A 64 10.57 2.88 -14.40
N ASN A 65 10.37 2.76 -13.09
CA ASN A 65 11.06 1.77 -12.26
C ASN A 65 10.12 1.13 -11.22
N PRO A 66 9.77 -0.17 -11.38
CA PRO A 66 10.08 -1.05 -12.53
C PRO A 66 9.48 -0.54 -13.85
N PRO A 67 9.89 -1.08 -15.00
CA PRO A 67 9.42 -0.66 -16.32
C PRO A 67 7.91 -0.79 -16.54
N SER A 68 7.25 -1.64 -15.76
CA SER A 68 5.80 -1.74 -15.59
C SER A 68 5.48 -2.23 -14.19
N PHE A 69 4.32 -1.89 -13.69
CA PHE A 69 3.71 -2.55 -12.53
C PHE A 69 2.19 -2.41 -12.66
N THR A 70 1.61 -3.31 -13.43
CA THR A 70 0.19 -3.31 -13.75
C THR A 70 -0.67 -3.86 -12.60
N ASP A 71 -1.98 -3.72 -12.70
CA ASP A 71 -2.92 -4.35 -11.77
C ASP A 71 -2.83 -5.88 -11.77
N ASP A 72 -2.56 -6.52 -12.92
CA ASP A 72 -2.33 -7.95 -12.99
C ASP A 72 -1.03 -8.37 -12.28
N GLU A 73 0.07 -7.64 -12.49
CA GLU A 73 1.35 -7.86 -11.80
C GLU A 73 1.21 -7.69 -10.28
N LEU A 74 0.48 -6.67 -9.83
CA LEU A 74 0.17 -6.46 -8.41
C LEU A 74 -0.65 -7.63 -7.85
N MET A 75 -1.73 -8.02 -8.53
CA MET A 75 -2.60 -9.08 -8.04
C MET A 75 -1.95 -10.47 -8.07
N ALA A 76 -0.96 -10.68 -8.96
CA ALA A 76 -0.19 -11.93 -8.99
C ALA A 76 0.64 -12.15 -7.71
N ILE A 77 1.09 -11.08 -7.06
CA ILE A 77 1.84 -11.16 -5.78
C ILE A 77 0.95 -11.02 -4.55
N ALA A 78 -0.21 -10.36 -4.67
CA ALA A 78 -1.11 -10.09 -3.56
C ALA A 78 -2.04 -11.27 -3.23
N ARG A 79 -2.61 -11.92 -4.26
CA ARG A 79 -3.55 -13.04 -4.09
C ARG A 79 -2.97 -14.24 -3.33
N PRO A 80 -1.73 -14.68 -3.56
CA PRO A 80 -1.13 -15.77 -2.80
C PRO A 80 -1.04 -15.50 -1.29
N GLU A 81 -1.06 -14.23 -0.88
CA GLU A 81 -1.04 -13.82 0.52
C GLU A 81 -2.44 -13.54 1.10
N GLY A 82 -3.51 -13.91 0.36
CA GLY A 82 -4.90 -13.75 0.79
C GLY A 82 -5.50 -12.37 0.54
N VAL A 83 -4.82 -11.50 -0.20
CA VAL A 83 -5.31 -10.15 -0.55
C VAL A 83 -6.14 -10.21 -1.82
N GLY A 84 -7.40 -9.79 -1.73
CA GLY A 84 -8.34 -9.80 -2.86
C GLY A 84 -8.82 -8.43 -3.30
N ARG A 85 -8.52 -7.37 -2.54
CA ARG A 85 -8.87 -5.99 -2.88
C ARG A 85 -7.71 -5.04 -2.57
N VAL A 86 -7.58 -3.98 -3.37
CA VAL A 86 -6.49 -3.01 -3.22
C VAL A 86 -7.00 -1.58 -3.39
N VAL A 87 -6.45 -0.66 -2.59
CA VAL A 87 -6.59 0.78 -2.79
C VAL A 87 -5.40 1.25 -3.63
N LEU A 88 -5.67 1.60 -4.88
CA LEU A 88 -4.68 2.10 -5.83
C LEU A 88 -4.40 3.58 -5.58
N ILE A 89 -3.14 3.92 -5.49
CA ILE A 89 -2.72 5.28 -5.17
C ILE A 89 -2.11 5.95 -6.39
N GLN A 90 -2.61 7.13 -6.73
CA GLN A 90 -2.08 7.91 -7.83
C GLN A 90 -0.60 8.22 -7.63
N HIS A 91 0.22 7.87 -8.63
CA HIS A 91 1.65 8.10 -8.60
C HIS A 91 1.96 9.53 -9.05
N SER A 92 2.27 10.41 -8.08
CA SER A 92 2.51 11.83 -8.34
C SER A 92 3.70 12.09 -9.29
N GLY A 93 4.71 11.24 -9.24
CA GLY A 93 5.91 11.38 -10.07
C GLY A 93 5.72 11.00 -11.54
N TYR A 94 4.77 10.10 -11.86
CA TYR A 94 4.56 9.62 -13.23
C TYR A 94 3.35 10.24 -13.91
N HIS A 95 2.22 10.37 -13.22
CA HIS A 95 0.96 10.79 -13.83
C HIS A 95 0.33 12.02 -13.16
N LEU A 96 0.86 12.45 -12.01
CA LEU A 96 0.43 13.64 -11.26
C LEU A 96 -1.11 13.67 -11.10
N PHE A 97 -1.81 14.59 -11.76
CA PHE A 97 -3.26 14.75 -11.66
C PHE A 97 -4.06 13.91 -12.68
N ASP A 98 -3.39 13.17 -13.56
CA ASP A 98 -4.05 12.27 -14.51
C ASP A 98 -4.35 10.90 -13.88
N ASN A 99 -5.58 10.74 -13.39
CA ASN A 99 -6.05 9.51 -12.76
C ASN A 99 -6.54 8.45 -13.77
N SER A 100 -6.37 8.66 -15.07
CA SER A 100 -7.01 7.87 -16.12
C SER A 100 -6.65 6.39 -16.08
N TYR A 101 -5.40 6.03 -15.81
CA TYR A 101 -4.98 4.62 -15.72
C TYR A 101 -5.61 3.89 -14.54
N LEU A 102 -5.66 4.54 -13.37
CA LEU A 102 -6.30 3.95 -12.19
C LEU A 102 -7.82 3.78 -12.40
N ILE A 103 -8.46 4.75 -13.07
CA ILE A 103 -9.88 4.66 -13.42
C ILE A 103 -10.12 3.52 -14.43
N ASP A 104 -9.22 3.32 -15.40
CA ASP A 104 -9.28 2.19 -16.33
C ASP A 104 -9.20 0.86 -15.57
N ALA A 105 -8.29 0.72 -14.60
CA ALA A 105 -8.19 -0.47 -13.74
C ALA A 105 -9.48 -0.73 -12.94
N VAL A 106 -10.08 0.32 -12.35
CA VAL A 106 -11.36 0.19 -11.64
C VAL A 106 -12.49 -0.23 -12.59
N ARG A 107 -12.55 0.33 -13.81
CA ARG A 107 -13.57 -0.07 -14.81
C ARG A 107 -13.47 -1.55 -15.17
N ARG A 108 -12.26 -2.07 -15.33
CA ARG A 108 -12.04 -3.50 -15.61
C ARG A 108 -12.37 -4.38 -14.41
N HIS A 109 -12.11 -3.90 -13.19
CA HIS A 109 -12.25 -4.66 -11.96
C HIS A 109 -12.95 -3.88 -10.83
N PRO A 110 -14.24 -3.51 -10.98
CA PRO A 110 -14.93 -2.57 -10.09
C PRO A 110 -15.11 -3.06 -8.64
N LYS A 111 -15.00 -4.36 -8.42
CA LYS A 111 -15.08 -4.96 -7.06
C LYS A 111 -13.71 -5.09 -6.37
N LEU A 112 -12.61 -5.02 -7.13
CA LEU A 112 -11.27 -5.24 -6.59
C LEU A 112 -10.60 -3.96 -6.13
N PHE A 113 -10.88 -2.82 -6.81
CA PHE A 113 -10.09 -1.62 -6.62
C PHE A 113 -10.93 -0.42 -6.17
N ARG A 114 -10.29 0.46 -5.39
CA ARG A 114 -10.67 1.86 -5.15
C ARG A 114 -9.44 2.73 -5.34
N ILE A 115 -9.63 4.03 -5.50
CA ILE A 115 -8.56 4.96 -5.85
C ILE A 115 -8.42 6.04 -4.79
N VAL A 116 -7.17 6.29 -4.41
CA VAL A 116 -6.74 7.58 -3.86
C VAL A 116 -6.11 8.35 -5.03
N GLY A 117 -6.88 9.26 -5.59
CA GLY A 117 -6.50 10.07 -6.75
C GLY A 117 -5.75 11.35 -6.37
N MET A 118 -5.55 12.18 -7.36
CA MET A 118 -5.05 13.55 -7.16
C MET A 118 -5.91 14.53 -7.97
N VAL A 119 -6.15 15.70 -7.40
CA VAL A 119 -6.70 16.88 -8.09
C VAL A 119 -5.79 18.07 -7.81
N ASP A 120 -5.73 19.00 -8.76
CA ASP A 120 -4.98 20.23 -8.62
C ASP A 120 -5.82 21.24 -7.83
N ASP A 121 -5.46 21.45 -6.58
CA ASP A 121 -6.15 22.39 -5.68
C ASP A 121 -5.92 23.87 -6.05
N GLN A 122 -4.97 24.15 -6.91
CA GLN A 122 -4.75 25.49 -7.47
C GLN A 122 -5.67 25.82 -8.67
N LYS A 123 -6.37 24.83 -9.20
CA LYS A 123 -7.38 25.02 -10.25
C LYS A 123 -8.72 25.44 -9.67
N PRO A 124 -9.58 26.10 -10.47
CA PRO A 124 -10.93 26.44 -10.03
C PRO A 124 -11.76 25.21 -9.64
N SER A 125 -12.47 25.30 -8.51
CA SER A 125 -13.44 24.29 -8.07
C SER A 125 -12.90 22.86 -7.92
N PRO A 126 -11.82 22.63 -7.15
CA PRO A 126 -11.28 21.29 -6.91
C PRO A 126 -12.33 20.35 -6.27
N GLY A 127 -13.22 20.86 -5.45
CA GLY A 127 -14.34 20.08 -4.87
C GLY A 127 -15.31 19.57 -5.93
N LYS A 128 -15.60 20.32 -6.99
CA LYS A 128 -16.39 19.82 -8.11
C LYS A 128 -15.68 18.69 -8.84
N ALA A 129 -14.36 18.80 -9.04
CA ALA A 129 -13.55 17.74 -9.62
C ALA A 129 -13.57 16.48 -8.75
N MET A 130 -13.42 16.61 -7.43
CA MET A 130 -13.53 15.50 -6.47
C MET A 130 -14.88 14.78 -6.58
N LYS A 131 -15.99 15.51 -6.57
CA LYS A 131 -17.35 14.96 -6.71
C LYS A 131 -17.53 14.20 -8.03
N GLY A 132 -16.98 14.72 -9.12
CA GLY A 132 -17.01 14.07 -10.45
C GLY A 132 -16.24 12.75 -10.51
N LEU A 133 -15.21 12.58 -9.68
CA LEU A 133 -14.37 11.39 -9.62
C LEU A 133 -14.94 10.28 -8.70
N LEU A 134 -15.84 10.60 -7.78
CA LEU A 134 -16.42 9.62 -6.85
C LEU A 134 -17.08 8.42 -7.56
N PRO A 135 -17.98 8.61 -8.56
CA PRO A 135 -18.61 7.49 -9.27
C PRO A 135 -17.61 6.67 -10.12
N LEU A 136 -16.39 7.16 -10.31
CA LEU A 136 -15.31 6.46 -11.00
C LEU A 136 -14.42 5.65 -10.04
N GLY A 137 -14.81 5.55 -8.76
CA GLY A 137 -14.10 4.77 -7.74
C GLY A 137 -13.01 5.54 -6.99
N VAL A 138 -12.93 6.86 -7.13
CA VAL A 138 -11.97 7.70 -6.37
C VAL A 138 -12.58 8.04 -5.02
N THR A 139 -12.13 7.37 -3.98
CA THR A 139 -12.66 7.48 -2.61
C THR A 139 -11.72 8.21 -1.64
N GLY A 140 -10.62 8.74 -2.15
CA GLY A 140 -9.72 9.61 -1.41
C GLY A 140 -8.81 10.42 -2.32
N PHE A 141 -8.12 11.40 -1.75
CA PHE A 141 -7.19 12.26 -2.47
C PHE A 141 -5.88 12.41 -1.73
N ARG A 142 -4.77 12.32 -2.45
CA ARG A 142 -3.43 12.47 -1.89
C ARG A 142 -3.12 13.93 -1.59
N ILE A 143 -2.72 14.21 -0.36
CA ILE A 143 -2.22 15.49 0.11
C ILE A 143 -0.73 15.32 0.42
N THR A 144 0.13 16.08 -0.26
CA THR A 144 1.57 15.91 -0.09
C THR A 144 2.37 17.18 -0.44
N PRO A 145 3.37 17.55 0.39
CA PRO A 145 4.26 18.67 0.10
C PRO A 145 5.22 18.40 -1.07
N PHE A 146 5.39 17.13 -1.46
CA PHE A 146 6.37 16.75 -2.47
C PHE A 146 6.03 17.23 -3.89
N VAL A 147 4.76 17.54 -4.17
CA VAL A 147 4.31 18.05 -5.46
C VAL A 147 4.61 19.54 -5.61
N ARG A 148 4.26 20.35 -4.61
CA ARG A 148 4.47 21.81 -4.62
C ARG A 148 5.91 22.21 -4.27
N LYS A 149 6.68 21.34 -3.58
CA LYS A 149 8.00 21.63 -3.03
C LYS A 149 8.01 22.77 -1.99
N GLU A 150 6.86 23.01 -1.37
CA GLU A 150 6.61 23.98 -0.32
C GLU A 150 6.28 23.27 0.99
N LYS A 151 6.43 23.95 2.12
CA LYS A 151 6.01 23.36 3.40
C LYS A 151 4.50 23.22 3.44
N LEU A 152 4.03 22.06 3.87
CA LEU A 152 2.59 21.74 3.91
C LEU A 152 1.79 22.82 4.67
N ALA A 153 2.33 23.30 5.80
CA ALA A 153 1.67 24.31 6.61
C ALA A 153 1.42 25.65 5.90
N GLU A 154 2.13 25.95 4.83
CA GLU A 154 2.03 27.22 4.10
C GLU A 154 0.80 27.25 3.18
N TRP A 155 0.36 26.10 2.65
CA TRP A 155 -0.73 26.04 1.68
C TRP A 155 -1.98 25.27 2.11
N LEU A 156 -1.97 24.61 3.28
CA LEU A 156 -3.17 23.93 3.81
C LEU A 156 -4.36 24.88 4.02
N ASP A 157 -4.10 26.14 4.23
CA ASP A 157 -5.13 27.19 4.44
C ASP A 157 -5.55 27.89 3.14
N GLU A 158 -5.02 27.51 1.98
CA GLU A 158 -5.45 28.06 0.70
C GLU A 158 -6.89 27.68 0.35
N PRO A 159 -7.61 28.55 -0.38
CA PRO A 159 -9.04 28.34 -0.66
C PRO A 159 -9.37 26.99 -1.30
N GLY A 160 -8.56 26.55 -2.27
CA GLY A 160 -8.78 25.26 -2.94
C GLY A 160 -8.59 24.07 -2.00
N MET A 161 -7.58 24.11 -1.14
CA MET A 161 -7.36 23.06 -0.14
C MET A 161 -8.49 23.03 0.88
N ILE A 162 -8.96 24.19 1.38
CA ILE A 162 -10.12 24.28 2.26
C ILE A 162 -11.38 23.70 1.58
N GLU A 163 -11.58 23.99 0.28
CA GLU A 163 -12.68 23.41 -0.50
C GLU A 163 -12.58 21.89 -0.57
N MET A 164 -11.38 21.33 -0.80
CA MET A 164 -11.15 19.89 -0.81
C MET A 164 -11.51 19.24 0.53
N TRP A 165 -11.08 19.83 1.65
CA TRP A 165 -11.40 19.30 2.99
C TRP A 165 -12.89 19.31 3.26
N LYS A 166 -13.60 20.41 2.96
CA LYS A 166 -15.05 20.50 3.07
C LYS A 166 -15.76 19.47 2.19
N THR A 167 -15.32 19.34 0.95
CA THR A 167 -15.88 18.34 0.02
C THR A 167 -15.64 16.93 0.52
N GLY A 168 -14.46 16.62 1.09
CA GLY A 168 -14.18 15.33 1.71
C GLY A 168 -15.17 14.97 2.83
N ALA A 169 -15.55 15.95 3.67
CA ALA A 169 -16.59 15.75 4.69
C ALA A 169 -17.97 15.42 4.06
N GLU A 170 -18.36 16.14 3.01
CA GLU A 170 -19.64 15.96 2.32
C GLU A 170 -19.74 14.61 1.59
N THR A 171 -18.65 14.18 0.95
CA THR A 171 -18.62 13.00 0.07
C THR A 171 -18.03 11.75 0.71
N ARG A 172 -17.50 11.87 1.92
CA ARG A 172 -16.71 10.84 2.63
C ARG A 172 -15.39 10.48 1.93
N GLN A 173 -14.95 11.23 0.91
CA GLN A 173 -13.64 11.02 0.28
C GLN A 173 -12.52 11.44 1.22
N ALA A 174 -11.59 10.54 1.50
CA ALA A 174 -10.55 10.74 2.51
C ALA A 174 -9.42 11.67 2.02
N MET A 175 -8.93 12.55 2.88
CA MET A 175 -7.66 13.27 2.68
C MET A 175 -6.51 12.37 3.12
N CYS A 176 -5.76 11.83 2.16
CA CYS A 176 -4.67 10.89 2.40
C CYS A 176 -3.32 11.63 2.41
N CYS A 177 -2.79 11.84 3.60
CA CYS A 177 -1.64 12.70 3.86
C CYS A 177 -0.33 11.91 3.81
N LEU A 178 0.41 12.02 2.68
CA LEU A 178 1.81 11.58 2.57
C LEU A 178 2.71 12.72 3.04
N ILE A 179 3.13 12.68 4.29
CA ILE A 179 3.77 13.78 5.00
C ILE A 179 4.98 13.33 5.81
N ASN A 180 5.79 14.29 6.25
CA ASN A 180 6.83 14.07 7.24
C ASN A 180 6.31 14.37 8.67
N PRO A 181 7.02 13.95 9.72
CA PRO A 181 6.62 14.23 11.10
C PRO A 181 6.44 15.73 11.39
N SER A 182 7.26 16.58 10.77
CA SER A 182 7.18 18.04 10.90
C SER A 182 5.88 18.65 10.36
N ASP A 183 5.13 17.94 9.50
CA ASP A 183 3.88 18.41 8.91
C ASP A 183 2.65 18.07 9.78
N LEU A 184 2.81 17.17 10.77
CA LEU A 184 1.73 16.73 11.67
C LEU A 184 0.97 17.88 12.34
N PRO A 185 1.62 18.96 12.85
CA PRO A 185 0.88 20.09 13.45
C PRO A 185 -0.08 20.76 12.46
N GLY A 186 0.29 20.84 11.17
CA GLY A 186 -0.57 21.39 10.13
C GLY A 186 -1.80 20.51 9.88
N VAL A 187 -1.61 19.20 9.77
CA VAL A 187 -2.71 18.24 9.61
C VAL A 187 -3.62 18.20 10.83
N ASP A 188 -3.04 18.22 12.04
CA ASP A 188 -3.78 18.28 13.31
C ASP A 188 -4.74 19.49 13.36
N ARG A 189 -4.24 20.68 12.96
CA ARG A 189 -5.04 21.91 12.83
C ARG A 189 -6.18 21.75 11.81
N MET A 190 -5.91 21.13 10.66
CA MET A 190 -6.95 20.91 9.65
C MET A 190 -8.03 19.93 10.14
N CYS A 191 -7.66 18.86 10.83
CA CYS A 191 -8.62 17.94 11.45
C CYS A 191 -9.50 18.65 12.51
N GLU A 192 -8.93 19.60 13.27
CA GLU A 192 -9.69 20.40 14.25
C GLU A 192 -10.70 21.33 13.57
N ARG A 193 -10.30 21.98 12.47
CA ARG A 193 -11.17 22.91 11.70
C ARG A 193 -12.23 22.21 10.86
N HIS A 194 -11.95 20.96 10.44
CA HIS A 194 -12.82 20.15 9.58
C HIS A 194 -13.03 18.77 10.20
N PRO A 195 -13.72 18.68 11.36
CA PRO A 195 -13.76 17.46 12.18
C PRO A 195 -14.49 16.28 11.52
N ASP A 196 -15.33 16.51 10.51
CA ASP A 196 -16.07 15.48 9.81
C ASP A 196 -15.35 14.94 8.56
N THR A 197 -14.22 15.55 8.15
CA THR A 197 -13.43 15.09 7.02
C THR A 197 -12.68 13.81 7.40
N PRO A 198 -12.85 12.71 6.64
CA PRO A 198 -12.01 11.54 6.83
C PRO A 198 -10.54 11.85 6.46
N VAL A 199 -9.62 11.54 7.37
CA VAL A 199 -8.19 11.76 7.16
C VAL A 199 -7.43 10.46 7.33
N VAL A 200 -6.51 10.17 6.42
CA VAL A 200 -5.62 9.02 6.50
C VAL A 200 -4.19 9.50 6.45
N ILE A 201 -3.40 9.20 7.46
CA ILE A 201 -1.98 9.50 7.47
C ILE A 201 -1.23 8.31 6.90
N ASP A 202 -0.52 8.52 5.79
CA ASP A 202 0.24 7.48 5.12
C ASP A 202 1.56 7.17 5.86
N HIS A 203 1.92 5.89 5.92
CA HIS A 203 3.25 5.39 6.27
C HIS A 203 3.79 5.94 7.60
N PHE A 204 2.98 5.92 8.67
CA PHE A 204 3.37 6.44 10.00
C PHE A 204 3.84 7.91 9.98
N ALA A 205 3.34 8.74 9.05
CA ALA A 205 3.92 10.08 8.77
C ALA A 205 5.43 10.03 8.48
N ARG A 206 5.94 8.90 7.93
CA ARG A 206 7.35 8.64 7.62
C ARG A 206 8.31 8.70 8.82
N ILE A 207 7.81 8.50 10.03
CA ILE A 207 8.65 8.36 11.24
C ILE A 207 9.58 7.16 11.05
N GLY A 208 10.87 7.36 11.26
CA GLY A 208 11.88 6.32 11.05
C GLY A 208 12.47 6.28 9.64
N ALA A 209 12.15 7.22 8.75
CA ALA A 209 12.73 7.27 7.39
C ALA A 209 14.25 7.47 7.39
N ASP A 210 14.77 8.15 8.40
CA ASP A 210 16.22 8.32 8.68
C ASP A 210 16.78 7.24 9.63
N GLY A 211 16.00 6.20 9.94
CA GLY A 211 16.36 5.14 10.88
C GLY A 211 16.12 5.49 12.36
N GLN A 212 15.62 6.68 12.67
CA GLN A 212 15.41 7.13 14.04
C GLN A 212 13.94 7.23 14.42
N PHE A 213 13.54 6.59 15.51
CA PHE A 213 12.18 6.67 16.07
C PHE A 213 12.18 7.68 17.23
N ARG A 214 11.95 8.96 16.90
CA ARG A 214 11.94 10.03 17.91
C ARG A 214 10.63 10.00 18.69
N ASP A 215 10.74 10.04 20.00
CA ASP A 215 9.57 10.01 20.88
C ASP A 215 8.63 11.21 20.67
N GLU A 216 9.16 12.37 20.35
CA GLU A 216 8.36 13.57 20.07
C GLU A 216 7.55 13.43 18.78
N ASP A 217 8.12 12.83 17.72
CA ASP A 217 7.39 12.57 16.48
C ASP A 217 6.23 11.59 16.72
N LEU A 218 6.48 10.54 17.51
CA LEU A 218 5.45 9.58 17.88
C LEU A 218 4.36 10.19 18.76
N LYS A 219 4.71 11.06 19.72
CA LYS A 219 3.74 11.80 20.53
C LYS A 219 2.85 12.69 19.65
N ASN A 220 3.45 13.39 18.69
CA ASN A 220 2.72 14.25 17.76
C ASN A 220 1.76 13.43 16.88
N LEU A 221 2.18 12.25 16.38
CA LEU A 221 1.32 11.37 15.63
C LEU A 221 0.19 10.78 16.50
N CYS A 222 0.49 10.32 17.72
CA CYS A 222 -0.51 9.82 18.65
C CYS A 222 -1.54 10.89 19.05
N ARG A 223 -1.13 12.17 19.16
CA ARG A 223 -2.04 13.28 19.48
C ARG A 223 -3.16 13.43 18.46
N VAL A 224 -2.90 13.14 17.19
CA VAL A 224 -3.91 13.22 16.11
C VAL A 224 -5.04 12.21 16.33
N ALA A 225 -4.85 11.19 17.17
CA ALA A 225 -5.89 10.22 17.53
C ALA A 225 -7.13 10.84 18.21
N ARG A 226 -7.01 12.05 18.76
CA ARG A 226 -8.15 12.83 19.32
C ARG A 226 -9.25 13.11 18.29
N HIS A 227 -8.89 13.13 17.00
CA HIS A 227 -9.81 13.33 15.89
C HIS A 227 -10.40 11.99 15.45
N LYS A 228 -11.71 11.79 15.65
CA LYS A 228 -12.42 10.51 15.48
C LYS A 228 -12.38 9.94 14.06
N HIS A 229 -12.21 10.79 13.04
CA HIS A 229 -12.21 10.43 11.63
C HIS A 229 -10.79 10.28 11.04
N THR A 230 -9.77 10.25 11.89
CA THR A 230 -8.37 10.06 11.46
C THR A 230 -7.95 8.60 11.62
N SER A 231 -7.33 8.06 10.58
CA SER A 231 -6.76 6.72 10.52
C SER A 231 -5.30 6.75 10.08
N ILE A 232 -4.55 5.68 10.36
CA ILE A 232 -3.13 5.56 10.02
C ILE A 232 -2.91 4.34 9.11
N LYS A 233 -2.13 4.49 8.04
CA LYS A 233 -1.56 3.37 7.28
C LYS A 233 -0.27 2.89 7.92
N ILE A 234 -0.28 1.66 8.37
CA ILE A 234 0.87 0.90 8.86
C ILE A 234 1.52 0.25 7.64
N SER A 235 2.52 0.91 7.03
CA SER A 235 3.01 0.55 5.70
C SER A 235 4.37 1.13 5.36
N ALA A 236 4.89 0.85 4.15
CA ALA A 236 6.17 1.31 3.64
C ALA A 236 7.36 0.88 4.52
N TYR A 237 7.36 -0.34 5.01
CA TYR A 237 8.38 -0.84 5.92
C TYR A 237 9.79 -0.83 5.31
N TYR A 238 9.89 -1.00 3.98
CA TYR A 238 11.13 -0.89 3.22
C TYR A 238 11.81 0.47 3.35
N ALA A 239 11.07 1.51 3.74
CA ALA A 239 11.56 2.89 3.84
C ALA A 239 11.83 3.35 5.28
N LEU A 240 11.46 2.55 6.30
CA LEU A 240 11.48 2.94 7.71
C LEU A 240 12.35 2.01 8.54
N GLY A 241 12.92 2.54 9.61
CA GLY A 241 13.74 1.77 10.55
C GLY A 241 14.94 1.12 9.89
N GLU A 242 15.12 -0.19 10.10
CA GLU A 242 16.21 -0.97 9.52
C GLU A 242 16.01 -1.28 8.02
N LYS A 243 14.79 -1.05 7.49
CA LYS A 243 14.43 -1.23 6.08
C LYS A 243 14.63 -2.65 5.56
N LYS A 244 14.59 -3.64 6.44
CA LYS A 244 14.85 -5.05 6.14
C LYS A 244 13.80 -5.96 6.78
N PRO A 245 13.35 -7.01 6.06
CA PRO A 245 12.53 -8.04 6.68
C PRO A 245 13.27 -8.68 7.88
N PRO A 246 12.57 -9.08 8.94
CA PRO A 246 11.11 -9.16 9.09
C PRO A 246 10.44 -7.91 9.71
N HIS A 247 11.12 -6.75 9.79
CA HIS A 247 10.60 -5.45 10.24
C HIS A 247 10.11 -5.43 11.72
N LEU A 248 10.69 -6.25 12.57
CA LEU A 248 10.25 -6.39 13.99
C LEU A 248 10.52 -5.12 14.81
N GLU A 249 11.48 -4.32 14.41
CA GLU A 249 11.83 -3.04 15.03
C GLU A 249 10.70 -2.00 14.95
N LEU A 250 9.71 -2.21 14.04
CA LEU A 250 8.52 -1.37 13.93
C LEU A 250 7.43 -1.72 14.96
N ILE A 251 7.49 -2.89 15.60
CA ILE A 251 6.45 -3.36 16.54
C ILE A 251 6.22 -2.39 17.69
N PRO A 252 7.24 -1.80 18.35
CA PRO A 252 7.02 -0.81 19.41
C PRO A 252 6.24 0.43 18.95
N MET A 253 6.53 0.92 17.73
CA MET A 253 5.79 2.04 17.14
C MET A 253 4.34 1.64 16.84
N ILE A 254 4.12 0.46 16.24
CA ILE A 254 2.78 -0.07 15.97
C ILE A 254 1.98 -0.19 17.28
N LYS A 255 2.60 -0.67 18.35
CA LYS A 255 1.95 -0.81 19.67
C LYS A 255 1.47 0.55 20.21
N ARG A 256 2.31 1.58 20.15
CA ARG A 256 1.91 2.93 20.58
C ARG A 256 0.74 3.49 19.77
N LEU A 257 0.72 3.24 18.46
CA LEU A 257 -0.39 3.66 17.62
C LEU A 257 -1.66 2.84 17.89
N TYR A 258 -1.52 1.54 18.15
CA TYR A 258 -2.63 0.69 18.56
C TYR A 258 -3.27 1.18 19.87
N GLU A 259 -2.47 1.55 20.85
CA GLU A 259 -2.93 2.11 22.13
C GLU A 259 -3.62 3.49 21.95
N ALA A 260 -3.14 4.33 21.03
CA ALA A 260 -3.68 5.66 20.80
C ALA A 260 -4.94 5.67 19.91
N PHE A 261 -4.94 4.91 18.81
CA PHE A 261 -6.00 4.94 17.78
C PHE A 261 -7.01 3.82 17.91
N GLY A 262 -6.65 2.70 18.55
CA GLY A 262 -7.37 1.45 18.50
C GLY A 262 -7.27 0.77 17.13
N PRO A 263 -7.58 -0.55 17.05
CA PRO A 263 -7.45 -1.32 15.81
C PRO A 263 -8.32 -0.83 14.67
N GLN A 264 -9.47 -0.21 14.98
CA GLN A 264 -10.48 0.24 14.02
C GLN A 264 -10.06 1.49 13.22
N ARG A 265 -8.89 2.06 13.51
CA ARG A 265 -8.33 3.23 12.83
C ARG A 265 -6.90 3.00 12.35
N LEU A 266 -6.45 1.76 12.36
CA LEU A 266 -5.19 1.32 11.78
C LEU A 266 -5.48 0.43 10.58
N MET A 267 -4.71 0.57 9.51
CA MET A 267 -4.80 -0.28 8.32
C MET A 267 -3.42 -0.62 7.78
N TRP A 268 -3.23 -1.89 7.49
CA TRP A 268 -2.04 -2.35 6.79
C TRP A 268 -2.09 -1.97 5.32
N ALA A 269 -0.92 -1.76 4.73
CA ALA A 269 -0.74 -1.57 3.31
C ALA A 269 0.68 -2.00 2.89
N SER A 270 0.83 -2.41 1.63
CA SER A 270 2.12 -2.85 1.12
C SER A 270 3.03 -1.69 0.70
N ASP A 271 2.50 -0.71 0.01
CA ASP A 271 3.22 0.30 -0.76
C ASP A 271 4.04 -0.31 -1.92
N CYS A 272 3.45 -1.32 -2.60
CA CYS A 272 4.04 -1.88 -3.81
C CYS A 272 4.00 -0.88 -4.98
N PRO A 273 4.99 -0.98 -5.90
CA PRO A 273 6.05 -1.99 -6.00
C PRO A 273 7.29 -1.73 -5.14
N TYR A 274 7.34 -0.67 -4.36
CA TYR A 274 8.53 -0.33 -3.56
C TYR A 274 8.83 -1.40 -2.49
N GLN A 275 7.80 -1.97 -1.88
CA GLN A 275 7.93 -3.03 -0.87
C GLN A 275 8.54 -4.34 -1.40
N ILE A 276 8.64 -4.53 -2.72
CA ILE A 276 9.23 -5.75 -3.30
C ILE A 276 10.62 -5.51 -3.91
N GLN A 277 11.26 -4.41 -3.57
CA GLN A 277 12.60 -4.04 -4.02
C GLN A 277 13.63 -4.19 -2.89
N GLY A 278 14.93 -4.21 -3.25
CA GLY A 278 16.02 -4.15 -2.27
C GLY A 278 16.04 -5.29 -1.25
N GLY A 279 15.55 -6.49 -1.59
CA GLY A 279 15.47 -7.64 -0.68
C GLY A 279 14.21 -7.68 0.18
N ASN A 280 13.35 -6.68 0.08
CA ASN A 280 12.01 -6.69 0.68
C ASN A 280 11.04 -7.53 -0.16
N ASN A 281 9.91 -7.93 0.43
CA ASN A 281 8.88 -8.70 -0.27
C ASN A 281 7.49 -8.49 0.34
N TYR A 282 6.47 -8.79 -0.46
CA TYR A 282 5.07 -8.60 -0.08
C TYR A 282 4.68 -9.46 1.13
N LYS A 283 5.09 -10.74 1.14
CA LYS A 283 4.80 -11.67 2.24
C LYS A 283 5.35 -11.19 3.58
N ALA A 284 6.60 -10.72 3.62
CA ALA A 284 7.19 -10.21 4.86
C ALA A 284 6.43 -9.00 5.41
N SER A 285 5.91 -8.13 4.52
CA SER A 285 5.11 -6.97 4.92
C SER A 285 3.79 -7.38 5.59
N ILE A 286 2.97 -8.19 4.91
CA ILE A 286 1.68 -8.60 5.49
C ILE A 286 1.86 -9.49 6.72
N SER A 287 2.88 -10.36 6.73
CA SER A 287 3.15 -11.28 7.84
C SER A 287 3.51 -10.55 9.14
N LEU A 288 4.03 -9.33 9.09
CA LEU A 288 4.27 -8.56 10.31
C LEU A 288 2.97 -8.41 11.11
N ILE A 289 1.88 -8.00 10.45
CA ILE A 289 0.57 -7.81 11.11
C ILE A 289 -0.15 -9.14 11.29
N ARG A 290 -0.15 -10.00 10.26
CA ARG A 290 -0.91 -11.24 10.26
C ARG A 290 -0.39 -12.25 11.28
N ASP A 291 0.95 -12.39 11.38
CA ASP A 291 1.56 -13.56 12.00
C ASP A 291 2.50 -13.22 13.18
N ARG A 292 3.05 -12.00 13.28
CA ARG A 292 4.21 -11.73 14.15
C ARG A 292 3.95 -10.83 15.36
N ILE A 293 2.85 -10.06 15.36
CA ILE A 293 2.50 -9.19 16.49
C ILE A 293 1.63 -9.95 17.46
N ASP A 294 2.16 -10.27 18.64
CA ASP A 294 1.54 -11.12 19.66
C ASP A 294 0.40 -10.43 20.42
N PHE A 295 0.43 -9.11 20.58
CA PHE A 295 -0.61 -8.37 21.30
C PHE A 295 -1.90 -8.17 20.48
N LEU A 296 -1.90 -8.43 19.16
CA LEU A 296 -3.10 -8.34 18.34
C LEU A 296 -3.98 -9.59 18.51
N THR A 297 -5.25 -9.39 18.79
CA THR A 297 -6.25 -10.46 18.76
C THR A 297 -6.61 -10.83 17.30
N PRO A 298 -7.28 -11.96 17.04
CA PRO A 298 -7.80 -12.28 15.71
C PRO A 298 -8.74 -11.20 15.16
N GLU A 299 -9.56 -10.58 16.02
CA GLU A 299 -10.46 -9.49 15.63
C GLU A 299 -9.68 -8.21 15.27
N ASP A 300 -8.61 -7.88 16.01
CA ASP A 300 -7.75 -6.73 15.68
C ASP A 300 -7.10 -6.90 14.30
N ARG A 301 -6.64 -8.12 13.97
CA ARG A 301 -6.10 -8.42 12.64
C ARG A 301 -7.14 -8.23 11.55
N GLN A 302 -8.41 -8.58 11.77
CA GLN A 302 -9.51 -8.30 10.83
C GLN A 302 -9.67 -6.78 10.60
N TRP A 303 -9.51 -5.97 11.64
CA TRP A 303 -9.54 -4.53 11.49
C TRP A 303 -8.34 -4.02 10.69
N LEU A 304 -7.13 -4.35 11.10
CA LEU A 304 -5.91 -3.85 10.46
C LEU A 304 -5.75 -4.32 9.01
N LEU A 305 -6.12 -5.56 8.71
CA LEU A 305 -5.92 -6.16 7.38
C LEU A 305 -7.12 -5.98 6.43
N ARG A 306 -8.27 -5.52 6.92
CA ARG A 306 -9.47 -5.42 6.08
C ARG A 306 -10.45 -4.32 6.50
N LYS A 307 -11.11 -4.45 7.67
CA LYS A 307 -12.31 -3.70 8.01
C LYS A 307 -12.11 -2.19 8.02
N THR A 308 -10.93 -1.71 8.47
CA THR A 308 -10.62 -0.28 8.47
C THR A 308 -10.53 0.27 7.06
N ALA A 309 -9.80 -0.39 6.16
CA ALA A 309 -9.69 0.02 4.76
C ALA A 309 -11.05 -0.09 4.03
N GLU A 310 -11.83 -1.14 4.33
CA GLU A 310 -13.19 -1.32 3.80
C GLU A 310 -14.10 -0.16 4.18
N LYS A 311 -14.14 0.21 5.47
CA LYS A 311 -14.91 1.34 5.98
C LYS A 311 -14.52 2.68 5.35
N VAL A 312 -13.22 2.89 5.14
CA VAL A 312 -12.69 4.18 4.65
C VAL A 312 -12.80 4.31 3.14
N PHE A 313 -12.57 3.24 2.38
CA PHE A 313 -12.41 3.33 0.92
C PHE A 313 -13.46 2.58 0.10
N PHE A 314 -14.11 1.54 0.63
CA PHE A 314 -15.03 0.68 -0.14
C PHE A 314 -16.50 0.94 0.22
N PHE A 315 -16.86 2.19 0.40
CA PHE A 315 -18.22 2.63 0.77
C PHE A 315 -19.06 3.06 -0.45
N ALA A 316 -18.47 3.23 -1.63
CA ALA A 316 -19.10 3.68 -2.88
C ALA A 316 -18.96 2.64 -4.00
#